data_0ffa0d1213d6fae4087c58ff619d4389
#
_entry.id   0ffa0d1213d6fae4087c58ff619d4389
#
_cell.length_a   1.000
_cell.length_b   1.000
_cell.length_c   1.000
_cell.angle_alpha   90.00
_cell.angle_beta   90.00
_cell.angle_gamma   90.00
#
_symmetry.space_group_name_H-M   'P 1'
#
loop_
_entity.id
_entity.type
_entity.pdbx_description
1 polymer ?
#
loop_
_entity_poly.entity_id
_entity_poly.type
_entity_poly.pdbx_seq_one_letter_code
_entity_poly.pdbx_strand_id
1 'polypeptide(L)'
;MAVPNSKVLLVEDSKFLRMANEKALSKAGFEVITAADGEEALKVANDKLPDIILLDMMLPKISGTVVLKALKANPATANIPVIVLTSMSQVNEEKLLGAGAAAYFEKSSLDLDKSSDRLAATIEAVLNRVNIKTNHAAKA
;
A
#
# COMPACT_ATOMS: atom_id res chain seq x y z
N MET A 1 -2.56 17.41 5.58
CA MET A 1 -2.66 16.97 6.97
C MET A 1 -2.85 15.45 7.00
N ALA A 2 -2.08 14.76 7.81
CA ALA A 2 -2.25 13.33 7.97
C ALA A 2 -3.63 13.02 8.51
N VAL A 3 -4.26 11.95 8.01
CA VAL A 3 -5.53 11.49 8.55
C VAL A 3 -5.19 10.49 9.67
N PRO A 4 -5.29 10.90 10.94
CA PRO A 4 -4.96 9.98 12.04
C PRO A 4 -5.85 8.74 11.98
N ASN A 5 -5.28 7.59 12.32
CA ASN A 5 -5.98 6.31 12.35
C ASN A 5 -6.45 5.80 10.98
N SER A 6 -5.85 6.29 9.90
CA SER A 6 -6.09 5.69 8.59
C SER A 6 -5.67 4.23 8.61
N LYS A 7 -6.48 3.36 8.02
CA LYS A 7 -6.18 1.93 7.95
C LYS A 7 -5.24 1.64 6.81
N VAL A 8 -4.12 1.02 7.13
CA VAL A 8 -3.12 0.59 6.15
C VAL A 8 -3.09 -0.92 6.12
N LEU A 9 -3.30 -1.50 4.95
CA LEU A 9 -3.07 -2.94 4.76
C LEU A 9 -1.65 -3.12 4.25
N LEU A 10 -0.82 -3.78 5.04
CA LEU A 10 0.56 -4.09 4.69
C LEU A 10 0.67 -5.53 4.24
N VAL A 11 1.00 -5.74 2.97
CA VAL A 11 1.16 -7.07 2.39
C VAL A 11 2.65 -7.36 2.22
N GLU A 12 3.19 -8.20 3.09
CA GLU A 12 4.61 -8.52 3.14
C GLU A 12 4.78 -9.96 3.62
N ASP A 13 5.49 -10.79 2.86
CA ASP A 13 5.70 -12.18 3.21
C ASP A 13 6.78 -12.40 4.26
N SER A 14 7.78 -11.51 4.33
CA SER A 14 8.80 -11.60 5.35
C SER A 14 8.25 -11.21 6.72
N LYS A 15 8.24 -12.15 7.65
CA LYS A 15 7.75 -11.88 9.00
C LYS A 15 8.53 -10.75 9.68
N PHE A 16 9.85 -10.73 9.50
CA PHE A 16 10.69 -9.70 10.08
C PHE A 16 10.33 -8.31 9.53
N LEU A 17 10.28 -8.17 8.21
CA LEU A 17 9.93 -6.89 7.58
C LEU A 17 8.50 -6.48 7.87
N ARG A 18 7.59 -7.43 7.90
CA ARG A 18 6.19 -7.16 8.21
C ARG A 18 6.04 -6.58 9.62
N MET A 19 6.69 -7.20 10.60
CA MET A 19 6.64 -6.73 11.98
C MET A 19 7.32 -5.37 12.15
N ALA A 20 8.47 -5.17 11.51
CA ALA A 20 9.20 -3.92 11.60
C ALA A 20 8.40 -2.76 10.99
N ASN A 21 7.83 -2.98 9.81
CA ASN A 21 7.02 -1.95 9.16
C ASN A 21 5.69 -1.69 9.87
N GLU A 22 5.06 -2.74 10.39
CA GLU A 22 3.84 -2.58 11.20
C GLU A 22 4.10 -1.68 12.40
N LYS A 23 5.19 -1.96 13.11
CA LYS A 23 5.57 -1.16 14.28
C LYS A 23 5.82 0.31 13.92
N ALA A 24 6.59 0.52 12.85
CA ALA A 24 6.92 1.87 12.40
C ALA A 24 5.68 2.66 11.96
N LEU A 25 4.79 2.03 11.22
CA LEU A 25 3.58 2.69 10.76
C LEU A 25 2.59 2.94 11.90
N SER A 26 2.48 2.00 12.82
CA SER A 26 1.65 2.19 14.02
C SER A 26 2.14 3.38 14.84
N LYS A 27 3.46 3.51 14.96
CA LYS A 27 4.08 4.62 15.65
C LYS A 27 3.80 5.96 14.98
N ALA A 28 3.65 5.94 13.65
CA ALA A 28 3.33 7.13 12.87
C ALA A 28 1.84 7.52 12.93
N GLY A 29 1.02 6.71 13.59
CA GLY A 29 -0.40 7.02 13.80
C GLY A 29 -1.37 6.25 12.93
N PHE A 30 -0.89 5.29 12.13
CA PHE A 30 -1.77 4.48 11.28
C PHE A 30 -2.28 3.24 12.03
N GLU A 31 -3.47 2.81 11.68
CA GLU A 31 -4.00 1.52 12.10
C GLU A 31 -3.53 0.50 11.05
N VAL A 32 -2.69 -0.45 11.45
CA VAL A 32 -2.07 -1.36 10.50
C VAL A 32 -2.71 -2.74 10.56
N ILE A 33 -3.10 -3.24 9.40
CA ILE A 33 -3.58 -4.59 9.21
C ILE A 33 -2.56 -5.27 8.31
N THR A 34 -2.23 -6.52 8.57
CA THR A 34 -1.20 -7.21 7.81
C THR A 34 -1.73 -8.42 7.06
N ALA A 35 -1.06 -8.76 5.96
CA ALA A 35 -1.29 -9.99 5.21
C ALA A 35 0.06 -10.54 4.79
N ALA A 36 0.20 -11.86 4.81
CA ALA A 36 1.47 -12.52 4.54
C ALA A 36 1.60 -13.00 3.09
N ASP A 37 0.51 -13.04 2.35
CA ASP A 37 0.51 -13.48 0.95
C ASP A 37 -0.63 -12.81 0.18
N GLY A 38 -0.66 -13.05 -1.14
CA GLY A 38 -1.63 -12.40 -2.00
C GLY A 38 -3.07 -12.82 -1.78
N GLU A 39 -3.30 -14.08 -1.48
CA GLU A 39 -4.66 -14.57 -1.20
C GLU A 39 -5.22 -13.93 0.05
N GLU A 40 -4.42 -13.90 1.11
CA GLU A 40 -4.82 -13.26 2.37
C GLU A 40 -5.06 -11.77 2.14
N ALA A 41 -4.21 -11.13 1.33
CA ALA A 41 -4.34 -9.71 1.01
C ALA A 41 -5.68 -9.39 0.35
N LEU A 42 -6.08 -10.20 -0.63
CA LEU A 42 -7.36 -9.99 -1.32
C LEU A 42 -8.54 -10.16 -0.37
N LYS A 43 -8.47 -11.17 0.49
CA LYS A 43 -9.52 -11.43 1.46
C LYS A 43 -9.63 -10.29 2.47
N VAL A 44 -8.50 -9.88 3.05
CA VAL A 44 -8.47 -8.82 4.06
C VAL A 44 -8.90 -7.48 3.44
N ALA A 45 -8.45 -7.17 2.23
CA ALA A 45 -8.85 -5.94 1.57
C ALA A 45 -10.35 -5.88 1.37
N ASN A 46 -10.95 -6.98 0.95
CA ASN A 46 -12.39 -7.04 0.74
C ASN A 46 -13.19 -6.97 2.05
N ASP A 47 -12.68 -7.61 3.11
CA ASP A 47 -13.38 -7.67 4.41
C ASP A 47 -13.22 -6.40 5.23
N LYS A 48 -12.03 -5.80 5.22
CA LYS A 48 -11.69 -4.68 6.09
C LYS A 48 -11.72 -3.33 5.40
N LEU A 49 -11.68 -3.29 4.08
CA LEU A 49 -11.72 -2.08 3.26
C LEU A 49 -10.75 -1.01 3.77
N PRO A 50 -9.43 -1.28 3.72
CA PRO A 50 -8.44 -0.31 4.22
C PRO A 50 -8.46 0.98 3.40
N ASP A 51 -7.90 2.03 3.96
CA ASP A 51 -7.78 3.32 3.26
C ASP A 51 -6.67 3.32 2.23
N ILE A 52 -5.66 2.49 2.42
CA ILE A 52 -4.52 2.36 1.52
C ILE A 52 -3.90 0.97 1.68
N ILE A 53 -3.31 0.47 0.61
CA ILE A 53 -2.64 -0.83 0.61
C ILE A 53 -1.18 -0.66 0.23
N LEU A 54 -0.30 -1.24 1.04
CA LEU A 54 1.13 -1.36 0.72
C LEU A 54 1.35 -2.79 0.24
N LEU A 55 1.73 -2.95 -1.00
CA LEU A 55 1.78 -4.25 -1.65
C LEU A 55 3.19 -4.59 -2.12
N ASP A 56 3.76 -5.63 -1.54
CA ASP A 56 5.05 -6.16 -1.98
C ASP A 56 4.87 -6.86 -3.32
N MET A 57 5.76 -6.57 -4.28
CA MET A 57 5.72 -7.22 -5.59
C MET A 57 6.17 -8.68 -5.55
N MET A 58 7.06 -9.02 -4.64
CA MET A 58 7.63 -10.37 -4.55
C MET A 58 6.89 -11.16 -3.48
N LEU A 59 5.73 -11.66 -3.82
CA LEU A 59 4.93 -12.47 -2.90
C LEU A 59 4.93 -13.94 -3.32
N PRO A 60 4.84 -14.86 -2.35
CA PRO A 60 4.63 -16.26 -2.68
C PRO A 60 3.19 -16.49 -3.18
N LYS A 61 2.94 -17.60 -3.83
CA LYS A 61 1.65 -18.03 -4.36
C LYS A 61 1.14 -17.17 -5.50
N ILE A 62 0.80 -15.91 -5.23
CA ILE A 62 0.28 -14.98 -6.24
C ILE A 62 1.19 -13.76 -6.26
N SER A 63 1.68 -13.38 -7.45
CA SER A 63 2.57 -12.22 -7.56
C SER A 63 1.84 -10.92 -7.23
N GLY A 64 2.61 -9.91 -6.82
CA GLY A 64 2.04 -8.60 -6.50
C GLY A 64 1.29 -7.98 -7.68
N THR A 65 1.75 -8.21 -8.90
CA THR A 65 1.07 -7.70 -10.09
C THR A 65 -0.34 -8.29 -10.22
N VAL A 66 -0.47 -9.60 -9.98
CA VAL A 66 -1.77 -10.28 -10.04
C VAL A 66 -2.69 -9.74 -8.93
N VAL A 67 -2.15 -9.55 -7.72
CA VAL A 67 -2.93 -9.00 -6.61
C VAL A 67 -3.43 -7.59 -6.97
N LEU A 68 -2.55 -6.75 -7.51
CA LEU A 68 -2.92 -5.39 -7.91
C LEU A 68 -4.05 -5.39 -8.93
N LYS A 69 -3.95 -6.22 -9.96
CA LYS A 69 -4.99 -6.33 -10.98
C LYS A 69 -6.32 -6.82 -10.38
N ALA A 70 -6.26 -7.79 -9.48
CA ALA A 70 -7.46 -8.32 -8.83
C ALA A 70 -8.13 -7.26 -7.95
N LEU A 71 -7.34 -6.46 -7.21
CA LEU A 71 -7.87 -5.38 -6.41
C LEU A 71 -8.59 -4.33 -7.27
N LYS A 72 -8.01 -4.00 -8.42
CA LYS A 72 -8.58 -3.00 -9.32
C LYS A 72 -9.78 -3.52 -10.09
N ALA A 73 -9.89 -4.83 -10.25
CA ALA A 73 -11.03 -5.45 -10.92
C ALA A 73 -12.25 -5.62 -9.99
N ASN A 74 -12.05 -5.56 -8.68
CA ASN A 74 -13.14 -5.71 -7.71
C ASN A 74 -13.71 -4.32 -7.35
N PRO A 75 -14.99 -4.05 -7.64
CA PRO A 75 -15.60 -2.74 -7.33
C PRO A 75 -15.46 -2.31 -5.87
N ALA A 76 -15.42 -3.26 -4.94
CA ALA A 76 -15.30 -2.94 -3.51
C ALA A 76 -13.92 -2.39 -3.16
N THR A 77 -12.87 -2.76 -3.90
CA THR A 77 -11.49 -2.38 -3.60
C THR A 77 -10.86 -1.51 -4.69
N ALA A 78 -11.51 -1.33 -5.82
CA ALA A 78 -10.94 -0.65 -6.99
C ALA A 78 -10.48 0.79 -6.69
N ASN A 79 -11.14 1.46 -5.78
CA ASN A 79 -10.82 2.86 -5.44
C ASN A 79 -9.80 3.00 -4.31
N ILE A 80 -9.39 1.88 -3.69
CA ILE A 80 -8.38 1.93 -2.64
C ILE A 80 -7.01 2.15 -3.29
N PRO A 81 -6.28 3.21 -2.93
CA PRO A 81 -4.95 3.43 -3.50
C PRO A 81 -3.97 2.34 -3.06
N VAL A 82 -3.11 1.93 -3.99
CA VAL A 82 -2.11 0.89 -3.74
C VAL A 82 -0.73 1.48 -3.99
N ILE A 83 0.13 1.39 -2.98
CA ILE A 83 1.55 1.71 -3.13
C ILE A 83 2.29 0.39 -3.28
N VAL A 84 3.01 0.23 -4.38
CA VAL A 84 3.77 -0.97 -4.64
C VAL A 84 5.15 -0.86 -3.99
N LEU A 85 5.51 -1.87 -3.21
CA LEU A 85 6.84 -1.97 -2.61
C LEU A 85 7.67 -2.93 -3.45
N THR A 86 8.84 -2.51 -3.87
CA THR A 86 9.69 -3.32 -4.73
C THR A 86 11.15 -3.22 -4.32
N SER A 87 11.86 -4.34 -4.38
CA SER A 87 13.31 -4.38 -4.14
C SER A 87 14.11 -4.24 -5.43
N MET A 88 13.44 -4.14 -6.56
CA MET A 88 14.11 -4.09 -7.87
C MET A 88 14.35 -2.64 -8.29
N SER A 89 15.63 -2.32 -8.56
CA SER A 89 16.03 -1.00 -9.01
C SER A 89 15.57 -0.69 -10.45
N GLN A 90 15.14 -1.70 -11.19
CA GLN A 90 14.68 -1.56 -12.57
C GLN A 90 13.19 -1.83 -12.67
N VAL A 91 12.42 -1.07 -11.93
CA VAL A 91 10.97 -1.21 -12.00
C VAL A 91 10.47 -0.47 -13.22
N ASN A 92 9.62 -1.12 -13.98
CA ASN A 92 8.90 -0.44 -15.06
C ASN A 92 7.77 0.38 -14.42
N GLU A 93 8.07 1.61 -14.07
CA GLU A 93 7.16 2.53 -13.43
C GLU A 93 5.87 2.70 -14.24
N GLU A 94 6.01 2.86 -15.55
CA GLU A 94 4.85 3.01 -16.44
C GLU A 94 3.93 1.80 -16.36
N LYS A 95 4.51 0.61 -16.31
CA LYS A 95 3.74 -0.63 -16.23
C LYS A 95 2.97 -0.74 -14.92
N LEU A 96 3.61 -0.35 -13.81
CA LEU A 96 2.96 -0.38 -12.50
C LEU A 96 1.84 0.64 -12.40
N LEU A 97 2.08 1.86 -12.86
CA LEU A 97 1.06 2.91 -12.85
C LEU A 97 -0.07 2.56 -13.81
N GLY A 98 0.25 1.97 -14.96
CA GLY A 98 -0.75 1.49 -15.92
C GLY A 98 -1.59 0.35 -15.37
N ALA A 99 -1.04 -0.45 -14.44
CA ALA A 99 -1.80 -1.52 -13.78
C ALA A 99 -2.67 -1.01 -12.62
N GLY A 100 -2.56 0.27 -12.27
CA GLY A 100 -3.42 0.89 -11.29
C GLY A 100 -2.75 1.27 -9.98
N ALA A 101 -1.41 1.15 -9.88
CA ALA A 101 -0.70 1.58 -8.68
C ALA A 101 -0.75 3.09 -8.55
N ALA A 102 -0.99 3.59 -7.33
CA ALA A 102 -0.99 5.02 -7.06
C ALA A 102 0.44 5.56 -6.95
N ALA A 103 1.37 4.73 -6.48
CA ALA A 103 2.77 5.07 -6.34
C ALA A 103 3.59 3.80 -6.19
N TYR A 104 4.90 3.92 -6.27
CA TYR A 104 5.77 2.80 -5.94
C TYR A 104 6.87 3.29 -4.98
N PHE A 105 7.45 2.37 -4.24
CA PHE A 105 8.48 2.65 -3.26
C PHE A 105 9.55 1.57 -3.31
N GLU A 106 10.81 1.96 -3.45
CA GLU A 106 11.92 1.02 -3.51
C GLU A 106 12.35 0.55 -2.12
N LYS A 107 12.28 -0.75 -1.90
CA LYS A 107 12.73 -1.36 -0.64
C LYS A 107 14.24 -1.22 -0.42
N SER A 108 15.01 -1.22 -1.50
CA SER A 108 16.47 -1.14 -1.42
C SER A 108 16.96 0.21 -0.90
N SER A 109 16.14 1.24 -0.97
CA SER A 109 16.46 2.53 -0.38
C SER A 109 16.06 2.59 1.09
N LEU A 110 15.61 1.46 1.64
CA LEU A 110 15.15 1.35 3.01
C LEU A 110 16.29 1.11 3.97
N ASP A 111 16.86 2.18 4.45
CA ASP A 111 17.58 2.16 5.70
C ASP A 111 16.51 2.14 6.78
N LEU A 112 16.51 1.13 7.63
CA LEU A 112 15.37 0.85 8.54
C LEU A 112 14.90 2.04 9.36
N ASP A 113 15.77 2.98 9.66
CA ASP A 113 15.41 4.16 10.46
C ASP A 113 14.84 5.31 9.63
N LYS A 114 15.34 5.50 8.41
CA LYS A 114 14.93 6.62 7.55
C LYS A 114 13.80 6.26 6.60
N SER A 115 13.69 4.99 6.25
CA SER A 115 12.70 4.53 5.29
C SER A 115 11.30 4.53 5.85
N SER A 116 11.16 4.30 7.15
CA SER A 116 9.86 4.33 7.80
C SER A 116 9.23 5.70 7.71
N ASP A 117 10.03 6.75 7.90
CA ASP A 117 9.55 8.12 7.78
C ASP A 117 9.17 8.47 6.35
N ARG A 118 9.97 8.01 5.37
CA ARG A 118 9.68 8.22 3.96
C ARG A 118 8.42 7.49 3.53
N LEU A 119 8.26 6.26 4.00
CA LEU A 119 7.09 5.46 3.67
C LEU A 119 5.84 6.11 4.25
N ALA A 120 5.88 6.53 5.51
CA ALA A 120 4.77 7.23 6.14
C ALA A 120 4.42 8.52 5.38
N ALA A 121 5.43 9.28 4.98
CA ALA A 121 5.22 10.50 4.20
C ALA A 121 4.59 10.22 2.84
N THR A 122 5.01 9.13 2.18
CA THR A 122 4.44 8.73 0.90
C THR A 122 2.97 8.33 1.07
N ILE A 123 2.66 7.59 2.13
CA ILE A 123 1.27 7.21 2.44
C ILE A 123 0.42 8.46 2.65
N GLU A 124 0.90 9.40 3.45
CA GLU A 124 0.18 10.64 3.71
C GLU A 124 -0.06 11.44 2.42
N ALA A 125 0.94 11.52 1.56
CA ALA A 125 0.82 12.24 0.31
C ALA A 125 -0.23 11.61 -0.61
N VAL A 126 -0.27 10.29 -0.69
CA VAL A 126 -1.27 9.58 -1.49
C VAL A 126 -2.66 9.75 -0.91
N LEU A 127 -2.80 9.61 0.40
CA LEU A 127 -4.09 9.79 1.08
C LEU A 127 -4.63 11.21 0.90
N ASN A 128 -3.76 12.20 1.03
CA ASN A 128 -4.17 13.60 0.84
C ASN A 128 -4.63 13.86 -0.58
N ARG A 129 -3.99 13.29 -1.57
CA ARG A 129 -4.38 13.40 -2.97
C ARG A 129 -5.76 12.81 -3.21
N VAL A 130 -6.02 11.62 -2.65
CA VAL A 130 -7.30 10.95 -2.78
C VAL A 130 -8.40 11.76 -2.09
N ASN A 131 -8.13 12.25 -0.90
CA ASN A 131 -9.09 13.06 -0.15
C ASN A 131 -9.43 14.37 -0.87
N ILE A 132 -8.43 15.02 -1.45
CA ILE A 132 -8.65 16.24 -2.25
C ILE A 132 -9.55 15.95 -3.44
N LYS A 133 -9.29 14.87 -4.17
CA LYS A 133 -10.10 14.47 -5.31
C LYS A 133 -11.53 14.14 -4.89
N THR A 134 -11.69 13.43 -3.77
CA THR A 134 -13.00 13.09 -3.25
C THR A 134 -13.78 14.35 -2.84
N ASN A 135 -13.11 15.28 -2.19
CA ASN A 135 -13.72 16.55 -1.80
C ASN A 135 -14.16 17.37 -3.00
N HIS A 136 -13.34 17.41 -4.05
CA HIS A 136 -13.71 18.08 -5.29
C HIS A 136 -14.92 17.43 -5.95
N ALA A 137 -14.95 16.13 -6.00
CA ALA A 137 -16.08 15.40 -6.55
C ALA A 137 -17.35 15.64 -5.73
N ALA A 138 -17.22 15.71 -4.41
CA ALA A 138 -18.36 15.95 -3.52
C ALA A 138 -18.90 17.38 -3.66
N LYS A 139 -18.05 18.33 -4.04
CA LYS A 139 -18.45 19.73 -4.21
C LYS A 139 -18.99 20.04 -5.59
N ALA A 140 -18.72 19.16 -6.50
CA ALA A 140 -19.25 19.32 -7.87
C ALA A 140 -20.68 18.85 -7.94
#